data_05d85715eb95555e408492b2d12f059e
#
_entry.id   05d85715eb95555e408492b2d12f059e
#
_cell.length_a   1.000
_cell.length_b   1.000
_cell.length_c   1.000
_cell.angle_alpha   90.00
_cell.angle_beta   90.00
_cell.angle_gamma   90.00
#
_symmetry.space_group_name_H-M   'P 1'
#
loop_
_entity.id
_entity.type
_entity.pdbx_description
1 polymer ?
#
loop_
_entity_poly.entity_id
_entity_poly.type
_entity_poly.pdbx_seq_one_letter_code
_entity_poly.pdbx_strand_id
1 'polypeptide(L)'
;MFHLAVAFRFLKEGRTQTALILVGITLGIAVQVFLNALIIDLQRGLVEDTVGRAPHVTASMPDIVPEPGPEPADGTAVLARVVTNEGNVKPIRDWTPVIAQLEKLGAFKSICPVARGSGFILQGEKSLPVILQGFDPDKADRLYDIRSRMTAGRYETGGNGVLIGTELAAKLRVGVGSSLRITTPGGAADLFPVNGIFDLESQPLNEGWVIVSLARAQSLFGLDGGLTEIELQVSDVFSAASWAADLRRAFPGLRWLSWQETNARLLAALQGQGSSSYIIQLFVLLSVTLAIASVLAISVVQRSRQIGILKALGMRTRQVGRIFIIQGAVLGFAGSLLGSLA
;
A
#
# COMPACT_ATOMS: atom_id res chain seq x y z
N MET A 1 -43.34 9.76 -27.93
CA MET A 1 -42.95 11.15 -28.24
C MET A 1 -43.72 12.18 -27.41
N PHE A 2 -45.06 12.06 -27.29
CA PHE A 2 -45.90 13.03 -26.56
C PHE A 2 -45.47 13.27 -25.09
N HIS A 3 -45.24 12.22 -24.32
CA HIS A 3 -44.84 12.33 -22.90
C HIS A 3 -43.51 13.08 -22.71
N LEU A 4 -42.56 12.90 -23.64
CA LEU A 4 -41.26 13.59 -23.65
C LEU A 4 -41.45 15.10 -23.95
N ALA A 5 -42.27 15.44 -24.93
CA ALA A 5 -42.54 16.84 -25.27
C ALA A 5 -43.23 17.59 -24.12
N VAL A 6 -44.17 16.95 -23.43
CA VAL A 6 -44.86 17.53 -22.26
C VAL A 6 -43.88 17.66 -21.06
N ALA A 7 -43.01 16.68 -20.83
CA ALA A 7 -41.99 16.74 -19.76
C ALA A 7 -41.01 17.91 -19.98
N PHE A 8 -40.53 18.10 -21.21
CA PHE A 8 -39.67 19.23 -21.57
C PHE A 8 -40.36 20.59 -21.43
N ARG A 9 -41.63 20.67 -21.81
CA ARG A 9 -42.43 21.90 -21.65
C ARG A 9 -42.58 22.25 -20.18
N PHE A 10 -42.81 21.25 -19.32
CA PHE A 10 -42.91 21.45 -17.89
C PHE A 10 -41.60 21.92 -17.27
N LEU A 11 -40.43 21.40 -17.74
CA LEU A 11 -39.12 21.88 -17.31
C LEU A 11 -38.92 23.34 -17.73
N LYS A 12 -39.34 23.71 -18.95
CA LYS A 12 -39.16 25.07 -19.47
C LYS A 12 -40.09 26.10 -18.81
N GLU A 13 -41.31 25.74 -18.42
CA GLU A 13 -42.25 26.62 -17.71
C GLU A 13 -41.87 26.84 -16.26
N GLY A 14 -41.25 25.83 -15.56
CA GLY A 14 -40.78 25.92 -14.18
C GLY A 14 -39.29 26.22 -14.05
N ARG A 15 -38.75 27.22 -14.78
CA ARG A 15 -37.27 27.46 -14.87
C ARG A 15 -36.58 27.56 -13.53
N THR A 16 -37.11 28.33 -12.58
CA THR A 16 -36.48 28.53 -11.27
C THR A 16 -36.41 27.21 -10.48
N GLN A 17 -37.50 26.44 -10.50
CA GLN A 17 -37.55 25.15 -9.80
C GLN A 17 -36.62 24.12 -10.47
N THR A 18 -36.64 24.08 -11.81
CA THR A 18 -35.74 23.22 -12.61
C THR A 18 -34.27 23.53 -12.33
N ALA A 19 -33.92 24.84 -12.29
CA ALA A 19 -32.57 25.27 -11.98
C ALA A 19 -32.15 24.88 -10.56
N LEU A 20 -33.01 25.04 -9.59
CA LEU A 20 -32.72 24.70 -8.18
C LEU A 20 -32.50 23.20 -8.01
N ILE A 21 -33.32 22.35 -8.64
CA ILE A 21 -33.12 20.90 -8.63
C ILE A 21 -31.80 20.54 -9.32
N LEU A 22 -31.52 21.13 -10.48
CA LEU A 22 -30.32 20.87 -11.25
C LEU A 22 -29.07 21.22 -10.47
N VAL A 23 -29.03 22.40 -9.84
CA VAL A 23 -27.92 22.83 -8.97
C VAL A 23 -27.73 21.86 -7.78
N GLY A 24 -28.83 21.46 -7.13
CA GLY A 24 -28.75 20.52 -6.01
C GLY A 24 -28.17 19.15 -6.42
N ILE A 25 -28.62 18.60 -7.56
CA ILE A 25 -28.09 17.33 -8.07
C ILE A 25 -26.63 17.49 -8.49
N THR A 26 -26.30 18.54 -9.24
CA THR A 26 -24.94 18.84 -9.69
C THR A 26 -23.98 18.95 -8.52
N LEU A 27 -24.34 19.72 -7.50
CA LEU A 27 -23.51 19.90 -6.30
C LEU A 27 -23.34 18.58 -5.52
N GLY A 28 -24.42 17.81 -5.33
CA GLY A 28 -24.37 16.53 -4.65
C GLY A 28 -23.43 15.53 -5.35
N ILE A 29 -23.52 15.45 -6.69
CA ILE A 29 -22.67 14.56 -7.47
C ILE A 29 -21.24 15.07 -7.56
N ALA A 30 -21.01 16.37 -7.73
CA ALA A 30 -19.68 16.96 -7.75
C ALA A 30 -18.92 16.69 -6.43
N VAL A 31 -19.57 16.92 -5.29
CA VAL A 31 -18.99 16.60 -3.96
C VAL A 31 -18.69 15.11 -3.85
N GLN A 32 -19.58 14.24 -4.33
CA GLN A 32 -19.38 12.80 -4.30
C GLN A 32 -18.19 12.34 -5.14
N VAL A 33 -18.08 12.85 -6.37
CA VAL A 33 -16.96 12.54 -7.29
C VAL A 33 -15.65 13.05 -6.69
N PHE A 34 -15.64 14.29 -6.18
CA PHE A 34 -14.48 14.89 -5.54
C PHE A 34 -13.99 14.08 -4.34
N LEU A 35 -14.88 13.73 -3.42
CA LEU A 35 -14.51 12.93 -2.23
C LEU A 35 -13.96 11.55 -2.62
N ASN A 36 -14.59 10.92 -3.62
CA ASN A 36 -14.11 9.61 -4.07
C ASN A 36 -12.73 9.71 -4.74
N ALA A 37 -12.52 10.70 -5.60
CA ALA A 37 -11.22 10.97 -6.21
C ALA A 37 -10.15 11.27 -5.15
N LEU A 38 -10.46 12.12 -4.16
CA LEU A 38 -9.55 12.46 -3.06
C LEU A 38 -9.14 11.23 -2.25
N ILE A 39 -10.10 10.33 -1.92
CA ILE A 39 -9.82 9.11 -1.17
C ILE A 39 -8.91 8.17 -1.96
N ILE A 40 -9.20 7.97 -3.26
CA ILE A 40 -8.38 7.11 -4.13
C ILE A 40 -6.97 7.65 -4.28
N ASP A 41 -6.83 8.96 -4.48
CA ASP A 41 -5.53 9.61 -4.66
C ASP A 41 -4.70 9.55 -3.36
N LEU A 42 -5.32 9.83 -2.21
CA LEU A 42 -4.69 9.71 -0.91
C LEU A 42 -4.23 8.26 -0.63
N GLN A 43 -5.06 7.26 -0.94
CA GLN A 43 -4.70 5.86 -0.77
C GLN A 43 -3.53 5.46 -1.66
N ARG A 44 -3.54 5.91 -2.93
CA ARG A 44 -2.44 5.66 -3.86
C ARG A 44 -1.15 6.33 -3.40
N GLY A 45 -1.22 7.59 -3.01
CA GLY A 45 -0.07 8.33 -2.47
C GLY A 45 0.52 7.66 -1.23
N LEU A 46 -0.30 7.23 -0.27
CA LEU A 46 0.16 6.49 0.91
C LEU A 46 0.87 5.18 0.55
N VAL A 47 0.38 4.44 -0.44
CA VAL A 47 1.04 3.21 -0.90
C VAL A 47 2.36 3.54 -1.61
N GLU A 48 2.37 4.50 -2.52
CA GLU A 48 3.58 4.89 -3.26
C GLU A 48 4.66 5.45 -2.32
N ASP A 49 4.30 6.28 -1.34
CA ASP A 49 5.24 6.81 -0.36
C ASP A 49 5.79 5.75 0.59
N THR A 50 4.93 4.78 0.99
CA THR A 50 5.33 3.74 1.96
C THR A 50 6.11 2.61 1.29
N VAL A 51 5.73 2.23 0.08
CA VAL A 51 6.23 1.01 -0.60
C VAL A 51 7.06 1.32 -1.84
N GLY A 52 6.91 2.52 -2.44
CA GLY A 52 7.56 2.86 -3.71
C GLY A 52 9.09 2.78 -3.68
N ARG A 53 9.69 2.89 -2.50
CA ARG A 53 11.14 2.79 -2.24
C ARG A 53 11.50 1.61 -1.34
N ALA A 54 10.64 0.63 -1.25
CA ALA A 54 10.85 -0.62 -0.53
C ALA A 54 10.81 -1.79 -1.51
N PRO A 55 11.27 -2.98 -1.14
CA PRO A 55 11.11 -4.16 -1.97
C PRO A 55 9.63 -4.48 -2.15
N HIS A 56 9.23 -4.70 -3.41
CA HIS A 56 7.85 -5.05 -3.74
C HIS A 56 7.59 -6.56 -3.62
N VAL A 57 8.61 -7.37 -3.87
CA VAL A 57 8.58 -8.82 -3.67
C VAL A 57 9.88 -9.23 -2.98
N THR A 58 9.77 -10.06 -1.96
CA THR A 58 10.90 -10.59 -1.19
C THR A 58 10.90 -12.11 -1.24
N ALA A 59 12.05 -12.69 -1.54
CA ALA A 59 12.27 -14.12 -1.42
C ALA A 59 13.09 -14.44 -0.18
N SER A 60 12.71 -15.46 0.54
CA SER A 60 13.45 -16.02 1.69
C SER A 60 13.37 -17.53 1.67
N MET A 61 14.17 -18.21 2.49
CA MET A 61 13.95 -19.62 2.74
C MET A 61 12.62 -19.81 3.49
N PRO A 62 11.87 -20.88 3.21
CA PRO A 62 10.67 -21.22 3.96
C PRO A 62 10.99 -21.39 5.45
N ASP A 63 10.08 -20.92 6.30
CA ASP A 63 10.17 -21.15 7.73
C ASP A 63 10.17 -22.66 8.01
N ILE A 64 10.99 -23.09 8.96
CA ILE A 64 10.95 -24.47 9.44
C ILE A 64 9.67 -24.58 10.29
N VAL A 65 8.62 -25.13 9.72
CA VAL A 65 7.47 -25.54 10.50
C VAL A 65 7.91 -26.80 11.25
N PRO A 66 7.96 -26.78 12.60
CA PRO A 66 8.28 -27.99 13.34
C PRO A 66 7.28 -29.08 12.97
N GLU A 67 7.77 -30.24 12.53
CA GLU A 67 6.88 -31.40 12.33
C GLU A 67 6.16 -31.68 13.65
N PRO A 68 4.85 -31.93 13.62
CA PRO A 68 4.13 -32.40 14.80
C PRO A 68 4.87 -33.62 15.33
N GLY A 69 5.23 -33.62 16.60
CA GLY A 69 5.82 -34.80 17.24
C GLY A 69 4.94 -36.05 17.03
N PRO A 70 5.48 -37.25 17.26
CA PRO A 70 4.70 -38.47 17.14
C PRO A 70 3.43 -38.38 17.97
N GLU A 71 2.30 -38.86 17.41
CA GLU A 71 1.02 -38.89 18.12
C GLU A 71 1.24 -39.60 19.48
N PRO A 72 0.79 -38.98 20.59
CA PRO A 72 0.97 -39.59 21.91
C PRO A 72 0.22 -40.91 21.96
N ALA A 73 0.88 -41.97 22.40
CA ALA A 73 0.22 -43.22 22.76
C ALA A 73 -0.79 -42.96 23.89
N ASP A 74 -1.90 -43.69 23.88
CA ASP A 74 -2.98 -43.54 24.86
C ASP A 74 -2.44 -43.39 26.29
N GLY A 75 -2.76 -42.29 26.97
CA GLY A 75 -2.39 -42.00 28.34
C GLY A 75 -1.08 -41.26 28.56
N THR A 76 -0.37 -40.85 27.52
CA THR A 76 0.89 -40.08 27.64
C THR A 76 0.68 -38.64 27.22
N ALA A 77 1.01 -37.67 28.10
CA ALA A 77 1.04 -36.27 27.74
C ALA A 77 2.40 -35.95 27.13
N VAL A 78 2.42 -35.55 25.84
CA VAL A 78 3.65 -35.06 25.18
C VAL A 78 3.74 -33.55 25.34
N LEU A 79 4.73 -33.09 26.12
CA LEU A 79 5.11 -31.69 26.21
C LEU A 79 6.11 -31.38 25.08
N ALA A 80 5.63 -30.91 23.95
CA ALA A 80 6.48 -30.41 22.88
C ALA A 80 6.83 -28.95 23.16
N ARG A 81 8.07 -28.67 23.52
CA ARG A 81 8.60 -27.29 23.58
C ARG A 81 9.22 -26.96 22.24
N VAL A 82 8.48 -26.22 21.42
CA VAL A 82 9.03 -25.65 20.19
C VAL A 82 9.87 -24.44 20.56
N VAL A 83 11.18 -24.59 20.49
CA VAL A 83 12.11 -23.46 20.62
C VAL A 83 12.34 -22.91 19.22
N THR A 84 11.61 -21.87 18.86
CA THR A 84 11.88 -21.11 17.64
C THR A 84 13.15 -20.29 17.88
N ASN A 85 14.24 -20.70 17.28
CA ASN A 85 15.52 -20.00 17.39
C ASN A 85 15.49 -18.84 16.38
N GLU A 86 15.02 -17.66 16.78
CA GLU A 86 14.89 -16.46 15.94
C GLU A 86 16.23 -15.99 15.32
N GLY A 87 17.34 -16.54 15.79
CA GLY A 87 18.68 -16.21 15.29
C GLY A 87 19.21 -17.07 14.14
N ASN A 88 18.54 -18.16 13.77
CA ASN A 88 19.05 -19.11 12.78
C ASN A 88 18.25 -19.01 11.45
N VAL A 89 18.43 -17.90 10.74
CA VAL A 89 17.87 -17.74 9.39
C VAL A 89 18.58 -18.70 8.46
N LYS A 90 17.85 -19.63 7.83
CA LYS A 90 18.40 -20.54 6.80
C LYS A 90 18.88 -19.71 5.62
N PRO A 91 20.17 -19.78 5.22
CA PRO A 91 20.64 -19.02 4.07
C PRO A 91 20.17 -19.63 2.75
N ILE A 92 19.87 -18.77 1.79
CA ILE A 92 19.70 -19.15 0.38
C ILE A 92 21.13 -19.34 -0.17
N ARG A 93 21.58 -20.59 -0.33
CA ARG A 93 22.96 -20.88 -0.75
C ARG A 93 23.15 -20.74 -2.24
N ASP A 94 22.31 -21.35 -3.05
CA ASP A 94 22.41 -21.33 -4.52
C ASP A 94 21.63 -20.18 -5.13
N TRP A 95 21.93 -18.94 -4.71
CA TRP A 95 21.19 -17.76 -5.13
C TRP A 95 21.62 -17.20 -6.51
N THR A 96 22.88 -17.42 -6.93
CA THR A 96 23.41 -16.87 -8.18
C THR A 96 22.63 -17.29 -9.42
N PRO A 97 22.29 -18.60 -9.63
CA PRO A 97 21.45 -19.00 -10.76
C PRO A 97 20.02 -18.46 -10.67
N VAL A 98 19.47 -18.27 -9.46
CA VAL A 98 18.15 -17.67 -9.26
C VAL A 98 18.16 -16.22 -9.76
N ILE A 99 19.14 -15.42 -9.34
CA ILE A 99 19.28 -14.02 -9.79
C ILE A 99 19.48 -13.96 -11.31
N ALA A 100 20.34 -14.83 -11.89
CA ALA A 100 20.55 -14.85 -13.32
C ALA A 100 19.28 -15.17 -14.13
N GLN A 101 18.39 -16.01 -13.60
CA GLN A 101 17.09 -16.27 -14.21
C GLN A 101 16.13 -15.09 -14.05
N LEU A 102 16.11 -14.43 -12.89
CA LEU A 102 15.30 -13.24 -12.66
C LEU A 102 15.72 -12.08 -13.56
N GLU A 103 17.03 -11.87 -13.75
CA GLU A 103 17.57 -10.85 -14.65
C GLU A 103 17.18 -11.10 -16.12
N LYS A 104 17.15 -12.37 -16.56
CA LYS A 104 16.69 -12.75 -17.92
C LYS A 104 15.22 -12.44 -18.17
N LEU A 105 14.37 -12.42 -17.14
CA LEU A 105 12.96 -12.05 -17.30
C LEU A 105 12.77 -10.59 -17.68
N GLY A 106 13.73 -9.71 -17.37
CA GLY A 106 13.69 -8.29 -17.73
C GLY A 106 12.53 -7.47 -17.16
N ALA A 107 11.79 -8.06 -16.20
CA ALA A 107 10.56 -7.49 -15.67
C ALA A 107 10.76 -6.66 -14.39
N PHE A 108 11.95 -6.76 -13.79
CA PHE A 108 12.27 -6.14 -12.52
C PHE A 108 13.12 -4.90 -12.71
N LYS A 109 12.73 -3.80 -12.03
CA LYS A 109 13.48 -2.55 -12.01
C LYS A 109 14.79 -2.69 -11.25
N SER A 110 14.76 -3.46 -10.15
CA SER A 110 15.94 -3.78 -9.34
C SER A 110 15.82 -5.20 -8.75
N ILE A 111 16.96 -5.87 -8.66
CA ILE A 111 17.13 -7.17 -8.00
C ILE A 111 18.29 -7.01 -7.04
N CYS A 112 18.03 -7.07 -5.73
CA CYS A 112 19.02 -6.87 -4.69
C CYS A 112 19.19 -8.13 -3.84
N PRO A 113 20.37 -8.79 -3.87
CA PRO A 113 20.72 -9.83 -2.93
C PRO A 113 21.04 -9.22 -1.57
N VAL A 114 20.45 -9.77 -0.50
CA VAL A 114 20.53 -9.20 0.85
C VAL A 114 20.99 -10.25 1.85
N ALA A 115 21.91 -9.86 2.73
CA ALA A 115 22.24 -10.57 3.96
C ALA A 115 21.81 -9.70 5.14
N ARG A 116 20.64 -9.96 5.69
CA ARG A 116 20.04 -9.22 6.81
C ARG A 116 20.11 -10.00 8.08
N GLY A 117 20.36 -9.31 9.18
CA GLY A 117 20.32 -9.92 10.50
C GLY A 117 20.31 -8.89 11.61
N SER A 118 19.95 -9.35 12.82
CA SER A 118 19.96 -8.52 14.01
C SER A 118 21.38 -8.35 14.55
N GLY A 119 21.66 -7.19 15.11
CA GLY A 119 22.90 -6.90 15.81
C GLY A 119 22.66 -5.93 16.96
N PHE A 120 23.70 -5.71 17.74
CA PHE A 120 23.70 -4.75 18.85
C PHE A 120 24.91 -3.85 18.73
N ILE A 121 24.72 -2.55 18.84
CA ILE A 121 25.79 -1.59 18.99
C ILE A 121 26.03 -1.39 20.48
N LEU A 122 27.25 -1.66 20.91
CA LEU A 122 27.67 -1.47 22.29
C LEU A 122 28.34 -0.09 22.44
N GLN A 123 27.81 0.74 23.31
CA GLN A 123 28.37 2.05 23.65
C GLN A 123 28.37 2.25 25.17
N GLY A 124 29.52 2.01 25.78
CA GLY A 124 29.65 1.94 27.25
C GLY A 124 28.77 0.81 27.81
N GLU A 125 27.86 1.15 28.72
CA GLU A 125 26.92 0.17 29.31
C GLU A 125 25.61 0.03 28.49
N LYS A 126 25.43 0.83 27.42
CA LYS A 126 24.23 0.79 26.60
C LYS A 126 24.38 -0.17 25.43
N SER A 127 23.34 -0.96 25.20
CA SER A 127 23.20 -1.83 24.05
C SER A 127 22.00 -1.39 23.24
N LEU A 128 22.22 -1.00 21.98
CA LEU A 128 21.17 -0.59 21.06
C LEU A 128 20.96 -1.66 20.01
N PRO A 129 19.73 -2.20 19.87
CA PRO A 129 19.43 -3.17 18.83
C PRO A 129 19.43 -2.48 17.48
N VAL A 130 20.03 -3.11 16.49
CA VAL A 130 20.09 -2.65 15.09
C VAL A 130 19.86 -3.80 14.13
N ILE A 131 19.48 -3.49 12.92
CA ILE A 131 19.39 -4.42 11.81
C ILE A 131 20.55 -4.13 10.87
N LEU A 132 21.45 -5.10 10.74
CA LEU A 132 22.50 -5.00 9.74
C LEU A 132 21.95 -5.38 8.37
N GLN A 133 22.16 -4.50 7.41
CA GLN A 133 21.75 -4.64 6.02
C GLN A 133 23.00 -4.79 5.15
N GLY A 134 23.27 -6.01 4.75
CA GLY A 134 24.39 -6.32 3.85
C GLY A 134 23.89 -6.46 2.43
N PHE A 135 24.29 -5.55 1.53
CA PHE A 135 23.98 -5.63 0.11
C PHE A 135 25.08 -5.05 -0.76
N ASP A 136 24.96 -5.32 -2.06
CA ASP A 136 25.74 -4.65 -3.08
C ASP A 136 25.31 -3.18 -3.15
N PRO A 137 26.23 -2.21 -2.99
CA PRO A 137 25.86 -0.80 -2.90
C PRO A 137 25.09 -0.30 -4.13
N ASP A 138 25.48 -0.69 -5.34
CA ASP A 138 24.85 -0.20 -6.56
C ASP A 138 23.46 -0.81 -6.77
N LYS A 139 23.26 -2.08 -6.38
CA LYS A 139 21.96 -2.75 -6.44
C LYS A 139 20.99 -2.19 -5.39
N ALA A 140 21.48 -1.93 -4.18
CA ALA A 140 20.71 -1.32 -3.10
C ALA A 140 20.33 0.14 -3.43
N ASP A 141 21.23 0.90 -4.03
CA ASP A 141 20.97 2.28 -4.42
C ASP A 141 19.83 2.38 -5.43
N ARG A 142 19.76 1.46 -6.40
CA ARG A 142 18.65 1.38 -7.36
C ARG A 142 17.30 1.11 -6.69
N LEU A 143 17.29 0.45 -5.53
CA LEU A 143 16.08 0.07 -4.82
C LEU A 143 15.65 1.13 -3.79
N TYR A 144 16.62 1.61 -2.99
CA TYR A 144 16.37 2.46 -1.83
C TYR A 144 16.76 3.93 -2.05
N ASP A 145 17.48 4.26 -3.14
CA ASP A 145 17.97 5.60 -3.46
C ASP A 145 18.79 6.22 -2.31
N ILE A 146 19.70 5.43 -1.72
CA ILE A 146 20.44 5.80 -0.53
C ILE A 146 21.47 6.89 -0.84
N ARG A 147 22.08 6.84 -2.01
CA ARG A 147 23.14 7.78 -2.42
C ARG A 147 22.65 9.23 -2.46
N SER A 148 21.43 9.47 -2.96
CA SER A 148 20.82 10.80 -2.99
C SER A 148 20.45 11.32 -1.60
N ARG A 149 20.38 10.42 -0.61
CA ARG A 149 19.92 10.67 0.77
C ARG A 149 21.05 10.67 1.79
N MET A 150 22.28 10.76 1.31
CA MET A 150 23.43 10.94 2.20
C MET A 150 23.43 12.36 2.77
N THR A 151 23.44 12.47 4.10
CA THR A 151 23.51 13.77 4.82
C THR A 151 24.94 14.14 5.18
N ALA A 152 25.81 13.13 5.39
CA ALA A 152 27.23 13.34 5.68
C ALA A 152 28.08 12.14 5.24
N GLY A 153 29.35 12.38 4.92
CA GLY A 153 30.30 11.33 4.52
C GLY A 153 30.14 10.90 3.07
N ARG A 154 30.47 9.63 2.80
CA ARG A 154 30.46 9.04 1.47
C ARG A 154 29.63 7.78 1.43
N TYR A 155 28.99 7.52 0.28
CA TYR A 155 28.27 6.28 0.02
C TYR A 155 29.26 5.16 -0.34
N GLU A 156 29.99 4.68 0.65
CA GLU A 156 30.99 3.63 0.52
C GLU A 156 30.85 2.61 1.64
N THR A 157 30.53 1.37 1.29
CA THR A 157 30.51 0.22 2.23
C THR A 157 31.74 -0.68 2.00
N GLY A 158 32.73 -0.22 1.25
CA GLY A 158 33.96 -0.96 1.00
C GLY A 158 34.78 -1.20 2.26
N GLY A 159 35.45 -2.34 2.32
CA GLY A 159 36.25 -2.75 3.50
C GLY A 159 35.34 -3.01 4.71
N ASN A 160 35.65 -2.36 5.83
CA ASN A 160 34.89 -2.44 7.09
C ASN A 160 33.94 -1.26 7.32
N GLY A 161 33.79 -0.32 6.36
CA GLY A 161 32.98 0.86 6.54
C GLY A 161 31.48 0.58 6.61
N VAL A 162 30.78 1.36 7.45
CA VAL A 162 29.32 1.27 7.58
C VAL A 162 28.66 2.61 7.31
N LEU A 163 27.40 2.54 6.85
CA LEU A 163 26.52 3.69 6.79
C LEU A 163 25.44 3.53 7.86
N ILE A 164 25.11 4.61 8.55
CA ILE A 164 24.11 4.64 9.61
C ILE A 164 23.08 5.74 9.35
N GLY A 165 21.87 5.58 9.87
CA GLY A 165 20.85 6.61 9.77
C GLY A 165 21.08 7.79 10.72
N THR A 166 20.48 8.93 10.41
CA THR A 166 20.60 10.18 11.17
C THR A 166 20.17 10.04 12.62
N GLU A 167 19.07 9.36 12.91
CA GLU A 167 18.58 9.14 14.26
C GLU A 167 19.51 8.24 15.08
N LEU A 168 20.07 7.20 14.43
CA LEU A 168 21.04 6.32 15.09
C LEU A 168 22.33 7.09 15.43
N ALA A 169 22.83 7.91 14.49
CA ALA A 169 23.99 8.76 14.70
C ALA A 169 23.77 9.75 15.86
N ALA A 170 22.60 10.38 15.93
CA ALA A 170 22.23 11.29 17.01
C ALA A 170 22.12 10.58 18.38
N LYS A 171 21.48 9.40 18.44
CA LYS A 171 21.35 8.61 19.67
C LYS A 171 22.69 8.15 20.22
N LEU A 172 23.60 7.75 19.33
CA LEU A 172 24.96 7.33 19.69
C LEU A 172 25.92 8.50 19.87
N ARG A 173 25.55 9.72 19.45
CA ARG A 173 26.42 10.91 19.43
C ARG A 173 27.72 10.64 18.66
N VAL A 174 27.60 9.99 17.51
CA VAL A 174 28.73 9.65 16.64
C VAL A 174 28.60 10.37 15.30
N GLY A 175 29.71 10.62 14.65
CA GLY A 175 29.80 11.20 13.32
C GLY A 175 30.63 10.33 12.37
N VAL A 176 30.80 10.83 11.15
CA VAL A 176 31.68 10.22 10.15
C VAL A 176 33.09 10.09 10.71
N GLY A 177 33.71 8.92 10.52
CA GLY A 177 35.03 8.56 11.07
C GLY A 177 35.01 7.95 12.49
N SER A 178 33.88 7.99 13.20
CA SER A 178 33.72 7.28 14.48
C SER A 178 33.72 5.77 14.26
N SER A 179 34.21 4.99 15.25
CA SER A 179 34.17 3.52 15.19
C SER A 179 33.03 2.98 16.05
N LEU A 180 32.24 2.08 15.49
CA LEU A 180 31.15 1.39 16.16
C LEU A 180 31.51 -0.08 16.41
N ARG A 181 31.32 -0.55 17.63
CA ARG A 181 31.41 -1.97 17.93
C ARG A 181 30.06 -2.61 17.77
N ILE A 182 29.95 -3.49 16.77
CA ILE A 182 28.72 -4.21 16.47
C ILE A 182 28.89 -5.67 16.83
N THR A 183 27.93 -6.22 17.57
CA THR A 183 27.91 -7.63 17.99
C THR A 183 26.64 -8.28 17.46
N THR A 184 26.77 -9.50 16.92
CA THR A 184 25.63 -10.31 16.48
C THR A 184 25.16 -11.24 17.60
N PRO A 185 23.92 -11.74 17.58
CA PRO A 185 23.42 -12.73 18.53
C PRO A 185 24.27 -14.01 18.56
N GLY A 186 24.93 -14.36 17.44
CA GLY A 186 25.87 -15.49 17.36
C GLY A 186 27.22 -15.25 18.03
N GLY A 187 27.42 -14.07 18.66
CA GLY A 187 28.65 -13.74 19.37
C GLY A 187 29.77 -13.15 18.51
N ALA A 188 29.60 -13.08 17.19
CA ALA A 188 30.58 -12.39 16.34
C ALA A 188 30.50 -10.88 16.63
N ALA A 189 31.67 -10.28 16.85
CA ALA A 189 31.82 -8.86 17.15
C ALA A 189 32.93 -8.25 16.30
N ASP A 190 32.73 -7.05 15.81
CA ASP A 190 33.76 -6.33 15.05
C ASP A 190 33.61 -4.82 15.19
N LEU A 191 34.67 -4.08 14.79
CA LEU A 191 34.73 -2.63 14.78
C LEU A 191 34.53 -2.09 13.37
N PHE A 192 33.60 -1.16 13.23
CA PHE A 192 33.19 -0.58 11.96
C PHE A 192 33.35 0.94 11.98
N PRO A 193 34.19 1.53 11.12
CA PRO A 193 34.21 2.97 10.93
C PRO A 193 32.96 3.43 10.22
N VAL A 194 32.37 4.53 10.67
CA VAL A 194 31.23 5.20 10.05
C VAL A 194 31.73 5.98 8.84
N ASN A 195 31.43 5.51 7.64
CA ASN A 195 31.82 6.16 6.39
C ASN A 195 30.81 7.24 5.94
N GLY A 196 29.55 7.09 6.37
CA GLY A 196 28.53 8.04 6.02
C GLY A 196 27.26 7.91 6.86
N ILE A 197 26.47 8.97 6.79
CA ILE A 197 25.17 9.08 7.49
C ILE A 197 24.10 9.38 6.43
N PHE A 198 23.00 8.63 6.46
CA PHE A 198 21.87 8.76 5.53
C PHE A 198 20.58 9.15 6.24
N ASP A 199 19.65 9.72 5.48
CA ASP A 199 18.27 9.98 5.90
C ASP A 199 17.28 9.41 4.88
N LEU A 200 16.64 8.29 5.22
CA LEU A 200 15.63 7.64 4.39
C LEU A 200 14.21 8.20 4.58
N GLU A 201 14.06 9.34 5.26
CA GLU A 201 12.76 9.96 5.59
C GLU A 201 11.83 9.01 6.39
N SER A 202 12.41 8.01 7.04
CA SER A 202 11.70 7.01 7.83
C SER A 202 12.43 6.85 9.17
N GLN A 203 11.81 7.34 10.24
CA GLN A 203 12.41 7.26 11.58
C GLN A 203 12.80 5.83 11.97
N PRO A 204 11.98 4.77 11.77
CA PRO A 204 12.37 3.42 12.11
C PRO A 204 13.59 2.92 11.33
N LEU A 205 13.73 3.29 10.05
CA LEU A 205 14.87 2.89 9.23
C LEU A 205 16.13 3.67 9.65
N ASN A 206 16.01 4.97 9.86
CA ASN A 206 17.11 5.82 10.29
C ASN A 206 17.61 5.49 11.70
N GLU A 207 16.76 4.95 12.55
CA GLU A 207 17.10 4.52 13.89
C GLU A 207 17.66 3.10 13.94
N GLY A 208 17.15 2.21 13.08
CA GLY A 208 17.39 0.77 13.19
C GLY A 208 18.40 0.21 12.20
N TRP A 209 18.68 0.86 11.07
CA TRP A 209 19.50 0.29 10.03
C TRP A 209 20.98 0.67 10.13
N VAL A 210 21.82 -0.35 9.95
CA VAL A 210 23.26 -0.23 9.72
C VAL A 210 23.59 -0.94 8.42
N ILE A 211 24.07 -0.21 7.44
CA ILE A 211 24.36 -0.72 6.11
C ILE A 211 25.84 -1.10 6.03
N VAL A 212 26.08 -2.32 5.60
CA VAL A 212 27.43 -2.89 5.41
C VAL A 212 27.54 -3.52 4.02
N SER A 213 28.73 -3.89 3.58
CA SER A 213 28.87 -4.68 2.36
C SER A 213 28.27 -6.07 2.51
N LEU A 214 27.75 -6.64 1.43
CA LEU A 214 27.17 -7.98 1.41
C LEU A 214 28.13 -9.04 1.99
N ALA A 215 29.38 -9.03 1.52
CA ALA A 215 30.39 -9.98 1.98
C ALA A 215 30.65 -9.88 3.49
N ARG A 216 30.58 -8.66 4.02
CA ARG A 216 30.79 -8.44 5.46
C ARG A 216 29.63 -8.96 6.30
N ALA A 217 28.41 -8.71 5.87
CA ALA A 217 27.22 -9.27 6.53
C ALA A 217 27.23 -10.80 6.47
N GLN A 218 27.55 -11.38 5.33
CA GLN A 218 27.68 -12.84 5.17
C GLN A 218 28.68 -13.44 6.17
N SER A 219 29.83 -12.79 6.33
CA SER A 219 30.85 -13.22 7.30
C SER A 219 30.37 -13.09 8.74
N LEU A 220 29.74 -11.95 9.11
CA LEU A 220 29.25 -11.69 10.47
C LEU A 220 28.15 -12.69 10.90
N PHE A 221 27.31 -13.08 9.97
CA PHE A 221 26.19 -14.00 10.24
C PHE A 221 26.53 -15.47 9.97
N GLY A 222 27.76 -15.78 9.51
CA GLY A 222 28.17 -17.16 9.19
C GLY A 222 27.35 -17.79 8.07
N LEU A 223 26.98 -17.01 7.05
CA LEU A 223 26.10 -17.48 5.96
C LEU A 223 26.83 -18.28 4.87
N ASP A 224 28.14 -18.47 4.95
CA ASP A 224 28.95 -19.20 3.97
C ASP A 224 28.71 -18.74 2.51
N GLY A 225 28.61 -17.43 2.31
CA GLY A 225 28.28 -16.84 0.99
C GLY A 225 26.80 -16.87 0.60
N GLY A 226 25.92 -17.41 1.44
CA GLY A 226 24.48 -17.40 1.23
C GLY A 226 23.81 -16.03 1.49
N LEU A 227 22.54 -15.93 1.17
CA LEU A 227 21.70 -14.76 1.41
C LEU A 227 20.62 -15.08 2.43
N THR A 228 20.14 -14.07 3.13
CA THR A 228 18.90 -14.20 3.91
C THR A 228 17.67 -13.95 3.04
N GLU A 229 17.79 -13.01 2.09
CA GLU A 229 16.69 -12.54 1.26
C GLU A 229 17.17 -12.14 -0.15
N ILE A 230 16.24 -12.22 -1.12
CA ILE A 230 16.38 -11.57 -2.43
C ILE A 230 15.22 -10.58 -2.55
N GLU A 231 15.54 -9.31 -2.72
CA GLU A 231 14.58 -8.24 -2.81
C GLU A 231 14.41 -7.79 -4.26
N LEU A 232 13.15 -7.68 -4.69
CA LEU A 232 12.79 -7.30 -6.05
C LEU A 232 11.93 -6.04 -6.05
N GLN A 233 12.17 -5.17 -7.02
CA GLN A 233 11.33 -4.02 -7.31
C GLN A 233 10.71 -4.19 -8.70
N VAL A 234 9.38 -4.15 -8.78
CA VAL A 234 8.62 -4.16 -10.04
C VAL A 234 8.26 -2.73 -10.46
N SER A 235 7.97 -2.52 -11.73
CA SER A 235 7.60 -1.18 -12.25
C SER A 235 6.25 -0.71 -11.71
N ASP A 236 5.28 -1.63 -11.58
CA ASP A 236 3.97 -1.35 -10.98
C ASP A 236 3.88 -2.05 -9.62
N VAL A 237 3.82 -1.25 -8.55
CA VAL A 237 3.72 -1.71 -7.16
C VAL A 237 2.55 -2.68 -6.95
N PHE A 238 1.43 -2.45 -7.62
CA PHE A 238 0.23 -3.27 -7.47
C PHE A 238 0.33 -4.64 -8.16
N SER A 239 1.24 -4.81 -9.11
CA SER A 239 1.51 -6.09 -9.76
C SER A 239 2.35 -7.06 -8.92
N ALA A 240 2.88 -6.63 -7.77
CA ALA A 240 3.77 -7.44 -6.93
C ALA A 240 3.15 -8.76 -6.47
N ALA A 241 1.85 -8.79 -6.16
CA ALA A 241 1.17 -10.01 -5.74
C ALA A 241 1.10 -11.07 -6.85
N SER A 242 0.86 -10.66 -8.10
CA SER A 242 0.88 -11.57 -9.26
C SER A 242 2.28 -12.11 -9.52
N TRP A 243 3.30 -11.24 -9.45
CA TRP A 243 4.69 -11.66 -9.58
C TRP A 243 5.11 -12.63 -8.48
N ALA A 244 4.74 -12.38 -7.22
CA ALA A 244 5.03 -13.31 -6.13
C ALA A 244 4.40 -14.68 -6.36
N ALA A 245 3.16 -14.74 -6.90
CA ALA A 245 2.48 -15.99 -7.24
C ALA A 245 3.17 -16.74 -8.39
N ASP A 246 3.64 -16.04 -9.42
CA ASP A 246 4.37 -16.62 -10.54
C ASP A 246 5.73 -17.16 -10.11
N LEU A 247 6.46 -16.39 -9.28
CA LEU A 247 7.76 -16.78 -8.76
C LEU A 247 7.68 -17.98 -7.81
N ARG A 248 6.60 -18.11 -7.02
CA ARG A 248 6.36 -19.34 -6.21
C ARG A 248 6.24 -20.59 -7.07
N ARG A 249 5.66 -20.47 -8.26
CA ARG A 249 5.55 -21.59 -9.21
C ARG A 249 6.88 -21.88 -9.90
N ALA A 250 7.63 -20.85 -10.24
CA ALA A 250 8.92 -20.98 -10.91
C ALA A 250 10.04 -21.47 -9.97
N PHE A 251 10.01 -21.06 -8.71
CA PHE A 251 11.02 -21.34 -7.69
C PHE A 251 10.38 -21.86 -6.39
N PRO A 252 9.85 -23.09 -6.37
CA PRO A 252 9.10 -23.63 -5.23
C PRO A 252 9.95 -23.85 -3.96
N GLY A 253 11.29 -23.83 -4.09
CA GLY A 253 12.22 -23.92 -2.95
C GLY A 253 12.36 -22.64 -2.12
N LEU A 254 11.79 -21.52 -2.58
CA LEU A 254 11.82 -20.22 -1.92
C LEU A 254 10.43 -19.75 -1.56
N ARG A 255 10.33 -19.05 -0.42
CA ARG A 255 9.10 -18.36 -0.02
C ARG A 255 9.11 -16.96 -0.61
N TRP A 256 8.20 -16.70 -1.53
CA TRP A 256 8.02 -15.40 -2.17
C TRP A 256 6.85 -14.67 -1.51
N LEU A 257 7.11 -13.50 -0.98
CA LEU A 257 6.10 -12.64 -0.36
C LEU A 257 6.03 -11.32 -1.12
N SER A 258 4.82 -10.90 -1.43
CA SER A 258 4.58 -9.55 -1.93
C SER A 258 4.50 -8.55 -0.78
N TRP A 259 4.69 -7.27 -1.07
CA TRP A 259 4.50 -6.21 -0.09
C TRP A 259 3.08 -6.19 0.47
N GLN A 260 2.09 -6.60 -0.32
CA GLN A 260 0.70 -6.74 0.12
C GLN A 260 0.55 -7.77 1.23
N GLU A 261 1.24 -8.90 1.11
CA GLU A 261 1.23 -9.94 2.14
C GLU A 261 2.00 -9.51 3.38
N THR A 262 3.14 -8.84 3.21
CA THR A 262 3.96 -8.34 4.31
C THR A 262 3.26 -7.20 5.07
N ASN A 263 2.51 -6.34 4.37
CA ASN A 263 1.78 -5.21 4.94
C ASN A 263 0.26 -5.42 4.98
N ALA A 264 -0.18 -6.66 5.23
CA ALA A 264 -1.60 -7.02 5.24
C ALA A 264 -2.45 -6.17 6.20
N ARG A 265 -1.87 -5.72 7.33
CA ARG A 265 -2.55 -4.84 8.29
C ARG A 265 -2.80 -3.45 7.71
N LEU A 266 -1.83 -2.88 6.99
CA LEU A 266 -1.99 -1.59 6.30
C LEU A 266 -3.10 -1.70 5.25
N LEU A 267 -3.07 -2.75 4.43
CA LEU A 267 -4.10 -2.98 3.42
C LEU A 267 -5.48 -3.17 4.02
N ALA A 268 -5.60 -3.92 5.11
CA ALA A 268 -6.87 -4.09 5.82
C ALA A 268 -7.42 -2.76 6.34
N ALA A 269 -6.55 -1.88 6.85
CA ALA A 269 -6.94 -0.53 7.28
C ALA A 269 -7.45 0.32 6.10
N LEU A 270 -6.75 0.30 4.96
CA LEU A 270 -7.16 1.02 3.75
C LEU A 270 -8.47 0.46 3.17
N GLN A 271 -8.66 -0.86 3.19
CA GLN A 271 -9.90 -1.50 2.75
C GLN A 271 -11.08 -1.17 3.69
N GLY A 272 -10.84 -1.12 5.00
CA GLY A 272 -11.85 -0.69 5.97
C GLY A 272 -12.33 0.74 5.72
N GLN A 273 -11.43 1.65 5.36
CA GLN A 273 -11.77 3.02 4.96
C GLN A 273 -12.62 3.03 3.68
N GLY A 274 -12.32 2.18 2.70
CA GLY A 274 -13.13 2.02 1.49
C GLY A 274 -14.57 1.60 1.79
N SER A 275 -14.77 0.64 2.70
CA SER A 275 -16.10 0.18 3.12
C SER A 275 -16.94 1.30 3.75
N SER A 276 -16.32 2.14 4.59
CA SER A 276 -16.98 3.31 5.18
C SER A 276 -17.39 4.32 4.11
N SER A 277 -16.58 4.48 3.06
CA SER A 277 -16.87 5.36 1.93
C SER A 277 -18.12 4.90 1.17
N TYR A 278 -18.31 3.60 0.94
CA TYR A 278 -19.54 3.08 0.30
C TYR A 278 -20.81 3.39 1.11
N ILE A 279 -20.72 3.32 2.43
CA ILE A 279 -21.86 3.65 3.31
C ILE A 279 -22.20 5.14 3.16
N ILE A 280 -21.22 6.02 3.18
CA ILE A 280 -21.42 7.46 2.99
C ILE A 280 -22.04 7.72 1.61
N GLN A 281 -21.54 7.06 0.54
CA GLN A 281 -22.09 7.18 -0.80
C GLN A 281 -23.57 6.78 -0.86
N LEU A 282 -23.95 5.69 -0.21
CA LEU A 282 -25.34 5.24 -0.13
C LEU A 282 -26.22 6.31 0.52
N PHE A 283 -25.79 6.91 1.64
CA PHE A 283 -26.55 7.96 2.31
C PHE A 283 -26.66 9.23 1.47
N VAL A 284 -25.61 9.63 0.76
CA VAL A 284 -25.65 10.78 -0.17
C VAL A 284 -26.62 10.50 -1.31
N LEU A 285 -26.57 9.31 -1.92
CA LEU A 285 -27.50 8.91 -2.98
C LEU A 285 -28.97 8.95 -2.50
N LEU A 286 -29.21 8.42 -1.30
CA LEU A 286 -30.54 8.43 -0.68
C LEU A 286 -31.02 9.87 -0.44
N SER A 287 -30.15 10.73 0.10
CA SER A 287 -30.48 12.14 0.36
C SER A 287 -30.81 12.91 -0.91
N VAL A 288 -30.00 12.75 -1.96
CA VAL A 288 -30.26 13.37 -3.29
C VAL A 288 -31.57 12.86 -3.87
N THR A 289 -31.84 11.55 -3.78
CA THR A 289 -33.08 10.95 -4.29
C THR A 289 -34.31 11.51 -3.56
N LEU A 290 -34.25 11.63 -2.21
CA LEU A 290 -35.32 12.22 -1.42
C LEU A 290 -35.52 13.70 -1.73
N ALA A 291 -34.47 14.46 -1.94
CA ALA A 291 -34.54 15.87 -2.34
C ALA A 291 -35.25 16.01 -3.69
N ILE A 292 -34.88 15.22 -4.70
CA ILE A 292 -35.53 15.20 -6.02
C ILE A 292 -37.01 14.83 -5.88
N ALA A 293 -37.30 13.76 -5.14
CA ALA A 293 -38.68 13.31 -4.93
C ALA A 293 -39.55 14.39 -4.27
N SER A 294 -39.05 15.08 -3.25
CA SER A 294 -39.72 16.16 -2.55
C SER A 294 -40.07 17.33 -3.50
N VAL A 295 -39.12 17.76 -4.32
CA VAL A 295 -39.35 18.87 -5.26
C VAL A 295 -40.27 18.45 -6.38
N LEU A 296 -40.19 17.22 -6.87
CA LEU A 296 -41.16 16.70 -7.84
C LEU A 296 -42.56 16.60 -7.24
N ALA A 297 -42.72 16.20 -5.98
CA ALA A 297 -44.02 16.17 -5.33
C ALA A 297 -44.65 17.57 -5.23
N ILE A 298 -43.86 18.57 -4.83
CA ILE A 298 -44.31 19.98 -4.83
C ILE A 298 -44.71 20.42 -6.24
N SER A 299 -43.95 20.05 -7.28
CA SER A 299 -44.23 20.33 -8.68
C SER A 299 -45.57 19.75 -9.13
N VAL A 300 -45.89 18.52 -8.69
CA VAL A 300 -47.19 17.87 -8.96
C VAL A 300 -48.35 18.68 -8.37
N VAL A 301 -48.23 19.10 -7.13
CA VAL A 301 -49.23 19.89 -6.42
C VAL A 301 -49.46 21.24 -7.12
N GLN A 302 -48.39 21.96 -7.45
CA GLN A 302 -48.48 23.25 -8.14
C GLN A 302 -49.12 23.17 -9.53
N ARG A 303 -48.98 22.01 -10.21
CA ARG A 303 -49.54 21.77 -11.56
C ARG A 303 -50.83 20.98 -11.55
N SER A 304 -51.49 20.83 -10.40
CA SER A 304 -52.70 20.03 -10.25
C SER A 304 -53.81 20.43 -11.24
N ARG A 305 -53.98 21.74 -11.53
CA ARG A 305 -54.92 22.26 -12.50
C ARG A 305 -54.62 21.80 -13.93
N GLN A 306 -53.37 21.85 -14.34
CA GLN A 306 -52.93 21.39 -15.68
C GLN A 306 -53.09 19.87 -15.81
N ILE A 307 -52.78 19.12 -14.76
CA ILE A 307 -52.99 17.68 -14.67
C ILE A 307 -54.47 17.34 -14.76
N GLY A 308 -55.34 18.12 -14.12
CA GLY A 308 -56.78 17.95 -14.19
C GLY A 308 -57.33 18.12 -15.64
N ILE A 309 -56.83 19.11 -16.37
CA ILE A 309 -57.17 19.32 -17.79
C ILE A 309 -56.74 18.14 -18.64
N LEU A 310 -55.51 17.64 -18.45
CA LEU A 310 -55.00 16.47 -19.21
C LEU A 310 -55.83 15.21 -18.93
N LYS A 311 -56.28 15.01 -17.69
CA LYS A 311 -57.16 13.90 -17.31
C LYS A 311 -58.56 14.06 -17.92
N ALA A 312 -59.09 15.27 -17.96
CA ALA A 312 -60.39 15.55 -18.62
C ALA A 312 -60.35 15.26 -20.14
N LEU A 313 -59.16 15.42 -20.75
CA LEU A 313 -58.91 15.05 -22.15
C LEU A 313 -58.64 13.55 -22.36
N GLY A 314 -58.84 12.70 -21.32
CA GLY A 314 -58.76 11.24 -21.42
C GLY A 314 -57.38 10.64 -21.05
N MET A 315 -56.45 11.41 -20.53
CA MET A 315 -55.14 10.89 -20.10
C MET A 315 -55.25 10.03 -18.84
N ARG A 316 -54.70 8.82 -18.87
CA ARG A 316 -54.67 7.91 -17.72
C ARG A 316 -53.67 8.38 -16.66
N THR A 317 -53.93 8.14 -15.36
CA THR A 317 -53.06 8.52 -14.24
C THR A 317 -51.63 7.97 -14.41
N ARG A 318 -51.47 6.73 -14.93
CA ARG A 318 -50.17 6.14 -15.25
C ARG A 318 -49.35 6.91 -16.28
N GLN A 319 -50.01 7.54 -17.23
CA GLN A 319 -49.38 8.35 -18.28
C GLN A 319 -48.89 9.68 -17.70
N VAL A 320 -49.65 10.28 -16.79
CA VAL A 320 -49.22 11.47 -16.05
C VAL A 320 -47.98 11.14 -15.19
N GLY A 321 -47.99 10.01 -14.47
CA GLY A 321 -46.86 9.58 -13.69
C GLY A 321 -45.56 9.39 -14.51
N ARG A 322 -45.69 8.85 -15.74
CA ARG A 322 -44.55 8.70 -16.67
C ARG A 322 -43.91 10.05 -17.04
N ILE A 323 -44.71 11.13 -17.16
CA ILE A 323 -44.17 12.46 -17.47
C ILE A 323 -43.24 12.94 -16.37
N PHE A 324 -43.60 12.76 -15.08
CA PHE A 324 -42.75 13.14 -13.94
C PHE A 324 -41.52 12.24 -13.78
N ILE A 325 -41.64 10.95 -14.07
CA ILE A 325 -40.49 10.04 -14.10
C ILE A 325 -39.46 10.46 -15.16
N ILE A 326 -39.95 10.81 -16.37
CA ILE A 326 -39.10 11.30 -17.45
C ILE A 326 -38.48 12.64 -17.08
N GLN A 327 -39.22 13.54 -16.43
CA GLN A 327 -38.68 14.81 -15.95
C GLN A 327 -37.55 14.58 -14.91
N GLY A 328 -37.75 13.70 -13.95
CA GLY A 328 -36.73 13.34 -12.95
C GLY A 328 -35.50 12.69 -13.60
N ALA A 329 -35.70 11.79 -14.55
CA ALA A 329 -34.61 11.15 -15.30
C ALA A 329 -33.77 12.15 -16.11
N VAL A 330 -34.42 13.10 -16.80
CA VAL A 330 -33.71 14.16 -17.54
C VAL A 330 -32.90 15.06 -16.62
N LEU A 331 -33.50 15.49 -15.50
CA LEU A 331 -32.81 16.30 -14.51
C LEU A 331 -31.65 15.54 -13.82
N GLY A 332 -31.88 14.28 -13.49
CA GLY A 332 -30.85 13.43 -12.90
C GLY A 332 -29.66 13.23 -13.86
N PHE A 333 -29.94 12.93 -15.11
CA PHE A 333 -28.92 12.76 -16.15
C PHE A 333 -28.14 14.06 -16.40
N ALA A 334 -28.83 15.18 -16.58
CA ALA A 334 -28.20 16.48 -16.82
C ALA A 334 -27.33 16.90 -15.58
N GLY A 335 -27.91 16.76 -14.38
CA GLY A 335 -27.21 17.09 -13.15
C GLY A 335 -25.98 16.19 -12.88
N SER A 336 -26.08 14.87 -13.20
CA SER A 336 -24.94 13.95 -13.06
C SER A 336 -23.82 14.28 -14.06
N LEU A 337 -24.18 14.62 -15.29
CA LEU A 337 -23.19 15.01 -16.31
C LEU A 337 -22.46 16.30 -15.90
N LEU A 338 -23.20 17.30 -15.43
CA LEU A 338 -22.59 18.56 -14.95
C LEU A 338 -21.77 18.35 -13.68
N GLY A 339 -22.25 17.52 -12.75
CA GLY A 339 -21.55 17.24 -11.50
C GLY A 339 -20.28 16.39 -11.66
N SER A 340 -20.22 15.56 -12.72
CA SER A 340 -19.02 14.79 -13.03
C SER A 340 -17.96 15.57 -13.81
N LEU A 341 -18.35 16.71 -14.42
CA LEU A 341 -17.44 17.60 -15.15
C LEU A 341 -16.91 18.76 -14.28
N ALA A 342 -17.50 18.99 -13.12
CA ALA A 342 -17.10 20.01 -12.17
C ALA A 342 -16.00 19.53 -11.23
#